data_0968cc9f393a9227ede0672301a649a7
#
_entry.id   0968cc9f393a9227ede0672301a649a7
#
_cell.length_a   1.000
_cell.length_b   1.000
_cell.length_c   1.000
_cell.angle_alpha   90.00
_cell.angle_beta   90.00
_cell.angle_gamma   90.00
#
_symmetry.space_group_name_H-M   'P 1'
#
loop_
_entity.id
_entity.type
_entity.pdbx_description
1 polymer ?
#
loop_
_entity_poly.entity_id
_entity_poly.type
_entity_poly.pdbx_seq_one_letter_code
_entity_poly.pdbx_strand_id
1 'polypeptide(L)'
;MAPDPDPVTKPTRATGPASVWYEAVMWVAMNAAERDEFLAGVHVGVLSAAIGTAGHTLAVPVWYSYQPGGLLTVLTGRRSRKAAAMRAAGRFGLCVQDASPPYRYVSVEGPVVREEELDPVERLAMARRYLGAAGGNRYVADNPDLGRENVAFRMRPEHWLSQDQGRQAQG
;
A
#
# COMPACT_ATOMS: atom_id res chain seq x y z
N MET A 1 29.78 7.79 -22.48
CA MET A 1 30.23 6.85 -21.42
C MET A 1 29.97 7.57 -20.09
N ALA A 2 28.84 7.29 -19.48
CA ALA A 2 28.47 7.89 -18.19
C ALA A 2 29.27 7.17 -17.07
N PRO A 3 29.71 7.87 -16.01
CA PRO A 3 30.44 7.25 -14.93
C PRO A 3 29.50 6.32 -14.12
N ASP A 4 30.09 5.19 -13.72
CA ASP A 4 29.49 4.17 -12.88
C ASP A 4 29.12 4.77 -11.51
N PRO A 5 27.94 4.49 -10.92
CA PRO A 5 27.61 4.99 -9.60
C PRO A 5 28.52 4.35 -8.54
N ASP A 6 29.10 5.19 -7.70
CA ASP A 6 29.93 4.79 -6.58
C ASP A 6 29.30 3.68 -5.73
N PRO A 7 30.09 2.69 -5.29
CA PRO A 7 29.61 1.66 -4.37
C PRO A 7 29.26 2.32 -3.04
N VAL A 8 28.03 2.09 -2.58
CA VAL A 8 27.53 2.52 -1.28
C VAL A 8 28.49 2.01 -0.19
N THR A 9 29.33 2.89 0.31
CA THR A 9 30.25 2.62 1.42
C THR A 9 29.46 2.23 2.65
N LYS A 10 29.71 1.03 3.20
CA LYS A 10 29.14 0.59 4.48
C LYS A 10 29.50 1.63 5.55
N PRO A 11 28.54 2.08 6.38
CA PRO A 11 28.84 3.03 7.44
C PRO A 11 29.85 2.42 8.43
N THR A 12 30.92 3.15 8.68
CA THR A 12 31.92 2.84 9.70
C THR A 12 31.27 2.91 11.08
N ARG A 13 31.49 1.89 11.89
CA ARG A 13 30.95 1.75 13.25
C ARG A 13 31.32 2.96 14.10
N ALA A 14 30.36 3.80 14.45
CA ALA A 14 30.56 4.93 15.36
C ALA A 14 30.75 4.41 16.80
N THR A 15 31.91 4.70 17.39
CA THR A 15 32.21 4.42 18.79
C THR A 15 31.92 5.69 19.61
N GLY A 16 30.78 5.73 20.33
CA GLY A 16 30.41 6.80 21.25
C GLY A 16 29.14 6.47 22.04
N PRO A 17 28.86 7.18 23.16
CA PRO A 17 27.72 6.86 24.04
C PRO A 17 26.33 7.00 23.40
N ALA A 18 26.23 7.49 22.16
CA ALA A 18 25.01 7.46 21.34
C ALA A 18 24.72 6.07 20.71
N SER A 19 25.62 5.10 20.87
CA SER A 19 25.50 3.74 20.31
C SER A 19 24.46 2.87 21.02
N VAL A 20 23.96 3.28 22.19
CA VAL A 20 22.96 2.52 22.96
C VAL A 20 21.59 2.46 22.26
N TRP A 21 21.32 3.37 21.33
CA TRP A 21 20.06 3.41 20.56
C TRP A 21 20.13 2.66 19.23
N TYR A 22 21.32 2.15 18.88
CA TYR A 22 21.57 1.41 17.63
C TYR A 22 21.95 -0.05 17.88
N GLU A 23 21.72 -0.56 19.10
CA GLU A 23 21.69 -2.02 19.25
C GLU A 23 20.55 -2.51 18.39
N ALA A 24 20.94 -3.20 17.33
CA ALA A 24 20.13 -3.68 16.25
C ALA A 24 18.79 -4.21 16.77
N VAL A 25 17.77 -3.39 16.72
CA VAL A 25 16.40 -3.89 16.63
C VAL A 25 16.43 -4.68 15.31
N MET A 26 16.72 -5.97 15.39
CA MET A 26 16.65 -6.88 14.25
C MET A 26 15.17 -6.96 13.86
N TRP A 27 14.85 -6.18 12.90
CA TRP A 27 13.49 -6.03 12.39
C TRP A 27 13.10 -7.34 11.70
N VAL A 28 12.04 -7.95 12.17
CA VAL A 28 11.61 -9.24 11.66
C VAL A 28 10.64 -9.01 10.51
N ALA A 29 10.98 -9.53 9.34
CA ALA A 29 10.07 -9.56 8.22
C ALA A 29 8.89 -10.49 8.54
N MET A 30 7.68 -10.09 8.14
CA MET A 30 6.51 -10.96 8.20
C MET A 30 6.63 -12.09 7.17
N ASN A 31 6.21 -13.30 7.55
CA ASN A 31 6.02 -14.38 6.58
C ASN A 31 4.80 -14.12 5.66
N ALA A 32 4.56 -14.99 4.69
CA ALA A 32 3.50 -14.79 3.71
C ALA A 32 2.10 -14.71 4.35
N ALA A 33 1.79 -15.61 5.28
CA ALA A 33 0.49 -15.65 5.94
C ALA A 33 0.26 -14.40 6.80
N GLU A 34 1.27 -13.92 7.49
CA GLU A 34 1.23 -12.72 8.32
C GLU A 34 1.03 -11.45 7.50
N ARG A 35 1.71 -11.34 6.35
CA ARG A 35 1.51 -10.24 5.40
C ARG A 35 0.08 -10.23 4.86
N ASP A 36 -0.43 -11.40 4.50
CA ASP A 36 -1.77 -11.57 3.98
C ASP A 36 -2.82 -11.19 5.01
N GLU A 37 -2.68 -11.65 6.25
CA GLU A 37 -3.56 -11.29 7.36
C GLU A 37 -3.52 -9.79 7.66
N PHE A 38 -2.32 -9.21 7.76
CA PHE A 38 -2.15 -7.78 8.02
C PHE A 38 -2.80 -6.94 6.90
N LEU A 39 -2.54 -7.27 5.64
CA LEU A 39 -3.07 -6.53 4.51
C LEU A 39 -4.59 -6.71 4.36
N ALA A 40 -5.15 -7.86 4.78
CA ALA A 40 -6.58 -8.07 4.85
C ALA A 40 -7.27 -7.26 5.95
N GLY A 41 -6.54 -6.75 6.93
CA GLY A 41 -7.02 -5.84 7.98
C GLY A 41 -7.54 -4.50 7.43
N VAL A 42 -8.24 -3.72 8.27
CA VAL A 42 -8.76 -2.41 7.89
C VAL A 42 -7.73 -1.33 8.17
N HIS A 43 -7.02 -0.92 7.13
CA HIS A 43 -6.01 0.13 7.18
C HIS A 43 -6.20 1.08 6.00
N VAL A 44 -5.81 2.34 6.16
CA VAL A 44 -5.64 3.24 5.02
C VAL A 44 -4.26 2.98 4.43
N GLY A 45 -4.21 2.68 3.14
CA GLY A 45 -2.95 2.48 2.44
C GLY A 45 -2.48 3.75 1.74
N VAL A 46 -1.18 3.89 1.53
CA VAL A 46 -0.58 4.91 0.67
C VAL A 46 -0.26 4.28 -0.68
N LEU A 47 -1.03 4.64 -1.69
CA LEU A 47 -0.78 4.24 -3.07
C LEU A 47 0.36 5.07 -3.64
N SER A 48 1.31 4.42 -4.31
CA SER A 48 2.39 5.05 -5.07
C SER A 48 2.38 4.61 -6.53
N ALA A 49 2.55 5.55 -7.45
CA ALA A 49 2.66 5.28 -8.88
C ALA A 49 3.58 6.29 -9.55
N ALA A 50 4.35 5.85 -10.55
CA ALA A 50 5.21 6.74 -11.32
C ALA A 50 4.39 7.72 -12.17
N ILE A 51 4.86 8.97 -12.26
CA ILE A 51 4.26 10.00 -13.11
C ILE A 51 5.28 10.47 -14.15
N GLY A 52 4.92 10.33 -15.42
CA GLY A 52 5.77 10.76 -16.51
C GLY A 52 7.10 10.01 -16.58
N THR A 53 8.04 10.55 -17.36
CA THR A 53 9.36 9.93 -17.60
C THR A 53 10.46 10.50 -16.70
N ALA A 54 10.16 11.54 -15.92
CA ALA A 54 11.14 12.28 -15.12
C ALA A 54 11.34 11.72 -13.69
N GLY A 55 10.85 10.51 -13.40
CA GLY A 55 11.06 9.87 -12.09
C GLY A 55 10.19 10.41 -10.95
N HIS A 56 9.19 11.25 -11.23
CA HIS A 56 8.26 11.70 -10.20
C HIS A 56 7.33 10.57 -9.75
N THR A 57 7.03 10.54 -8.46
CA THR A 57 6.10 9.58 -7.87
C THR A 57 4.89 10.29 -7.30
N LEU A 58 3.69 9.83 -7.65
CA LEU A 58 2.47 10.17 -6.93
C LEU A 58 2.40 9.28 -5.68
N ALA A 59 2.16 9.88 -4.52
CA ALA A 59 1.87 9.15 -3.28
C ALA A 59 0.62 9.75 -2.64
N VAL A 60 -0.43 8.94 -2.45
CA VAL A 60 -1.72 9.42 -1.92
C VAL A 60 -2.39 8.35 -1.06
N PRO A 61 -3.07 8.75 0.04
CA PRO A 61 -3.87 7.81 0.82
C PRO A 61 -5.07 7.31 0.02
N VAL A 62 -5.36 6.02 0.17
CA VAL A 62 -6.50 5.35 -0.49
C VAL A 62 -7.14 4.32 0.43
N TRP A 63 -8.41 4.07 0.20
CA TRP A 63 -9.06 2.85 0.63
C TRP A 63 -8.74 1.73 -0.34
N TYR A 64 -8.59 0.53 0.19
CA TYR A 64 -8.33 -0.67 -0.60
C TYR A 64 -9.05 -1.87 -0.02
N SER A 65 -9.16 -2.92 -0.78
CA SER A 65 -9.54 -4.25 -0.31
C SER A 65 -8.54 -5.29 -0.79
N TYR A 66 -8.37 -6.32 0.03
CA TYR A 66 -7.51 -7.45 -0.25
C TYR A 66 -8.07 -8.70 0.41
N GLN A 67 -8.00 -9.81 -0.29
CA GLN A 67 -8.25 -11.15 0.24
C GLN A 67 -6.95 -11.94 0.13
N PRO A 68 -6.55 -12.72 1.14
CA PRO A 68 -5.34 -13.55 1.10
C PRO A 68 -5.19 -14.33 -0.20
N GLY A 69 -4.05 -14.17 -0.86
CA GLY A 69 -3.76 -14.80 -2.15
C GLY A 69 -4.49 -14.21 -3.37
N GLY A 70 -5.32 -13.18 -3.17
CA GLY A 70 -6.12 -12.55 -4.22
C GLY A 70 -5.49 -11.28 -4.80
N LEU A 71 -6.29 -10.56 -5.58
CA LEU A 71 -5.92 -9.25 -6.13
C LEU A 71 -6.17 -8.15 -5.10
N LEU A 72 -5.27 -7.18 -5.08
CA LEU A 72 -5.46 -5.95 -4.33
C LEU A 72 -6.30 -4.99 -5.16
N THR A 73 -7.38 -4.47 -4.59
CA THR A 73 -8.32 -3.59 -5.27
C THR A 73 -8.29 -2.19 -4.69
N VAL A 74 -8.19 -1.18 -5.55
CA VAL A 74 -8.32 0.24 -5.22
C VAL A 74 -9.46 0.84 -6.03
N LEU A 75 -10.36 1.56 -5.36
CA LEU A 75 -11.45 2.30 -6.01
C LEU A 75 -11.05 3.77 -6.15
N THR A 76 -11.24 4.34 -7.34
CA THR A 76 -10.89 5.75 -7.57
C THR A 76 -11.67 6.34 -8.73
N GLY A 77 -11.79 7.69 -8.72
CA GLY A 77 -12.38 8.40 -9.84
C GLY A 77 -11.66 8.12 -11.15
N ARG A 78 -12.40 7.74 -12.18
CA ARG A 78 -11.91 7.39 -13.52
C ARG A 78 -10.97 8.44 -14.12
N ARG A 79 -11.22 9.72 -13.84
CA ARG A 79 -10.45 10.87 -14.34
C ARG A 79 -9.46 11.42 -13.32
N SER A 80 -9.25 10.73 -12.19
CA SER A 80 -8.32 11.21 -11.17
C SER A 80 -6.86 11.11 -11.61
N ARG A 81 -5.98 11.93 -11.01
CA ARG A 81 -4.54 11.87 -11.27
C ARG A 81 -3.95 10.50 -10.97
N LYS A 82 -4.43 9.84 -9.91
CA LYS A 82 -3.96 8.50 -9.54
C LYS A 82 -4.40 7.43 -10.55
N ALA A 83 -5.62 7.54 -11.11
CA ALA A 83 -6.06 6.65 -12.18
C ALA A 83 -5.18 6.83 -13.44
N ALA A 84 -4.89 8.08 -13.82
CA ALA A 84 -4.01 8.36 -14.94
C ALA A 84 -2.59 7.82 -14.72
N ALA A 85 -2.04 7.98 -13.50
CA ALA A 85 -0.72 7.46 -13.16
C ALA A 85 -0.66 5.92 -13.21
N MET A 86 -1.65 5.23 -12.62
CA MET A 86 -1.72 3.76 -12.65
C MET A 86 -1.84 3.21 -14.08
N ARG A 87 -2.62 3.86 -14.96
CA ARG A 87 -2.73 3.46 -16.37
C ARG A 87 -1.42 3.65 -17.11
N ALA A 88 -0.78 4.81 -16.93
CA ALA A 88 0.47 5.12 -17.62
C ALA A 88 1.63 4.22 -17.16
N ALA A 89 1.73 3.93 -15.87
CA ALA A 89 2.76 3.07 -15.31
C ALA A 89 2.48 1.58 -15.51
N GLY A 90 1.21 1.18 -15.73
CA GLY A 90 0.79 -0.21 -15.78
C GLY A 90 0.95 -0.98 -14.47
N ARG A 91 1.36 -0.31 -13.39
CA ARG A 91 1.61 -0.87 -12.06
C ARG A 91 1.48 0.19 -10.97
N PHE A 92 1.34 -0.24 -9.73
CA PHE A 92 1.41 0.65 -8.57
C PHE A 92 1.92 -0.10 -7.33
N GLY A 93 2.38 0.66 -6.34
CA GLY A 93 2.69 0.17 -5.01
C GLY A 93 1.62 0.61 -4.01
N LEU A 94 1.46 -0.16 -2.95
CA LEU A 94 0.66 0.18 -1.78
C LEU A 94 1.48 -0.09 -0.52
N CYS A 95 1.63 0.93 0.33
CA CYS A 95 2.21 0.78 1.65
C CYS A 95 1.11 0.95 2.70
N VAL A 96 1.02 -0.01 3.59
CA VAL A 96 0.05 -0.06 4.69
C VAL A 96 0.81 -0.19 6.00
N GLN A 97 0.43 0.59 7.01
CA GLN A 97 1.12 0.57 8.29
C GLN A 97 0.15 0.70 9.47
N ASP A 98 0.53 0.17 10.63
CA ASP A 98 -0.09 0.52 11.91
C ASP A 98 0.38 1.91 12.33
N ALA A 99 -0.57 2.75 12.75
CA ALA A 99 -0.29 4.11 13.22
C ALA A 99 0.24 4.17 14.66
N SER A 100 0.20 3.06 15.39
CA SER A 100 0.58 2.95 16.80
C SER A 100 1.62 1.86 17.02
N PRO A 101 2.53 2.02 18.01
CA PRO A 101 3.49 0.97 18.37
C PRO A 101 2.79 -0.29 18.92
N PRO A 102 3.38 -1.48 18.73
CA PRO A 102 4.56 -1.72 17.93
C PRO A 102 4.26 -1.54 16.44
N TYR A 103 5.10 -0.76 15.75
CA TYR A 103 4.85 -0.46 14.33
C TYR A 103 5.01 -1.70 13.47
N ARG A 104 4.08 -1.87 12.55
CA ARG A 104 4.12 -2.91 11.52
C ARG A 104 3.78 -2.25 10.19
N TYR A 105 4.39 -2.73 9.13
CA TYR A 105 3.99 -2.33 7.79
C TYR A 105 4.14 -3.46 6.78
N VAL A 106 3.34 -3.36 5.74
CA VAL A 106 3.46 -4.13 4.51
C VAL A 106 3.47 -3.17 3.35
N SER A 107 4.51 -3.24 2.54
CA SER A 107 4.59 -2.60 1.23
C SER A 107 4.52 -3.68 0.16
N VAL A 108 3.65 -3.50 -0.80
CA VAL A 108 3.45 -4.43 -1.91
C VAL A 108 3.35 -3.66 -3.22
N GLU A 109 3.94 -4.19 -4.28
CA GLU A 109 3.78 -3.64 -5.62
C GLU A 109 3.50 -4.74 -6.63
N GLY A 110 2.90 -4.35 -7.75
CA GLY A 110 2.62 -5.26 -8.85
C GLY A 110 1.92 -4.60 -10.02
N PRO A 111 1.72 -5.35 -11.10
CA PRO A 111 1.04 -4.86 -12.29
C PRO A 111 -0.46 -4.68 -12.06
N VAL A 112 -1.02 -3.67 -12.70
CA VAL A 112 -2.47 -3.54 -12.89
C VAL A 112 -2.89 -4.62 -13.88
N VAL A 113 -3.65 -5.61 -13.42
CA VAL A 113 -4.13 -6.71 -14.26
C VAL A 113 -5.53 -6.47 -14.79
N ARG A 114 -6.30 -5.58 -14.14
CA ARG A 114 -7.64 -5.19 -14.57
C ARG A 114 -7.95 -3.75 -14.17
N GLU A 115 -8.68 -3.06 -15.03
CA GLU A 115 -9.44 -1.86 -14.74
C GLU A 115 -10.88 -2.14 -15.14
N GLU A 116 -11.80 -2.04 -14.20
CA GLU A 116 -13.20 -2.45 -14.39
C GLU A 116 -14.16 -1.35 -13.93
N GLU A 117 -15.36 -1.37 -14.49
CA GLU A 117 -16.49 -0.59 -13.94
C GLU A 117 -16.71 -1.00 -12.48
N LEU A 118 -17.05 -0.02 -11.66
CA LEU A 118 -17.27 -0.29 -10.25
C LEU A 118 -18.60 -1.01 -10.02
N ASP A 119 -18.51 -2.23 -9.49
CA ASP A 119 -19.70 -2.98 -9.03
C ASP A 119 -20.31 -2.27 -7.82
N PRO A 120 -21.63 -1.98 -7.82
CA PRO A 120 -22.33 -1.39 -6.69
C PRO A 120 -22.20 -2.16 -5.37
N VAL A 121 -22.16 -3.50 -5.43
CA VAL A 121 -21.96 -4.35 -4.24
C VAL A 121 -20.55 -4.16 -3.68
N GLU A 122 -19.55 -4.15 -4.53
CA GLU A 122 -18.15 -3.93 -4.14
C GLU A 122 -17.94 -2.52 -3.57
N ARG A 123 -18.55 -1.51 -4.17
CA ARG A 123 -18.56 -0.15 -3.67
C ARG A 123 -19.10 -0.07 -2.24
N LEU A 124 -20.27 -0.69 -2.01
CA LEU A 124 -20.89 -0.73 -0.68
C LEU A 124 -20.03 -1.49 0.32
N ALA A 125 -19.45 -2.61 -0.09
CA ALA A 125 -18.54 -3.40 0.76
C ALA A 125 -17.31 -2.58 1.17
N MET A 126 -16.69 -1.85 0.25
CA MET A 126 -15.57 -0.97 0.53
C MET A 126 -15.96 0.16 1.51
N ALA A 127 -17.09 0.81 1.29
CA ALA A 127 -17.57 1.87 2.18
C ALA A 127 -17.85 1.34 3.59
N ARG A 128 -18.49 0.17 3.71
CA ARG A 128 -18.77 -0.47 5.00
C ARG A 128 -17.51 -0.92 5.73
N ARG A 129 -16.51 -1.36 4.99
CA ARG A 129 -15.22 -1.75 5.54
C ARG A 129 -14.56 -0.61 6.34
N TYR A 130 -14.61 0.61 5.83
CA TYR A 130 -13.95 1.77 6.44
C TYR A 130 -14.85 2.60 7.37
N LEU A 131 -16.15 2.63 7.12
CA LEU A 131 -17.10 3.49 7.84
C LEU A 131 -18.09 2.73 8.73
N GLY A 132 -17.98 1.41 8.78
CA GLY A 132 -18.98 0.55 9.42
C GLY A 132 -20.26 0.45 8.60
N ALA A 133 -21.19 -0.43 9.00
CA ALA A 133 -22.39 -0.73 8.23
C ALA A 133 -23.28 0.52 7.98
N ALA A 134 -23.59 1.26 9.03
CA ALA A 134 -24.46 2.45 8.93
C ALA A 134 -23.78 3.60 8.16
N GLY A 135 -22.49 3.87 8.46
CA GLY A 135 -21.71 4.91 7.78
C GLY A 135 -21.51 4.61 6.30
N GLY A 136 -21.21 3.37 5.96
CA GLY A 136 -21.04 2.92 4.57
C GLY A 136 -22.33 3.05 3.76
N ASN A 137 -23.47 2.67 4.34
CA ASN A 137 -24.78 2.85 3.69
C ASN A 137 -25.07 4.31 3.41
N ARG A 138 -24.85 5.17 4.40
CA ARG A 138 -25.05 6.62 4.26
C ARG A 138 -24.13 7.20 3.19
N TYR A 139 -22.84 6.88 3.25
CA TYR A 139 -21.85 7.35 2.27
C TYR A 139 -22.24 7.00 0.83
N VAL A 140 -22.74 5.79 0.58
CA VAL A 140 -23.18 5.36 -0.75
C VAL A 140 -24.46 6.09 -1.18
N ALA A 141 -25.42 6.29 -0.26
CA ALA A 141 -26.68 7.01 -0.54
C ALA A 141 -26.43 8.51 -0.84
N ASP A 142 -25.53 9.15 -0.08
CA ASP A 142 -25.22 10.58 -0.22
C ASP A 142 -24.35 10.89 -1.46
N ASN A 143 -23.75 9.86 -2.09
CA ASN A 143 -22.86 10.02 -3.22
C ASN A 143 -23.25 9.12 -4.41
N PRO A 144 -24.45 9.24 -4.99
CA PRO A 144 -24.93 8.32 -6.03
C PRO A 144 -24.05 8.31 -7.29
N ASP A 145 -23.50 9.46 -7.67
CA ASP A 145 -22.70 9.60 -8.90
C ASP A 145 -21.30 8.97 -8.81
N LEU A 146 -20.75 8.81 -7.62
CA LEU A 146 -19.44 8.17 -7.45
C LEU A 146 -19.42 6.72 -8.00
N GLY A 147 -20.57 6.05 -8.08
CA GLY A 147 -20.68 4.73 -8.69
C GLY A 147 -20.36 4.73 -10.18
N ARG A 148 -20.75 5.80 -10.90
CA ARG A 148 -20.52 5.97 -12.35
C ARG A 148 -19.17 6.58 -12.66
N GLU A 149 -18.67 7.42 -11.77
CA GLU A 149 -17.42 8.14 -11.94
C GLU A 149 -16.18 7.34 -11.52
N ASN A 150 -16.37 6.32 -10.68
CA ASN A 150 -15.30 5.51 -10.15
C ASN A 150 -15.09 4.23 -10.98
N VAL A 151 -13.86 3.76 -10.91
CA VAL A 151 -13.41 2.48 -11.47
C VAL A 151 -12.63 1.70 -10.41
N ALA A 152 -12.60 0.39 -10.55
CA ALA A 152 -11.79 -0.50 -9.75
C ALA A 152 -10.49 -0.84 -10.50
N PHE A 153 -9.35 -0.56 -9.88
CA PHE A 153 -8.05 -1.05 -10.32
C PHE A 153 -7.67 -2.28 -9.52
N ARG A 154 -7.31 -3.37 -10.21
CA ARG A 154 -6.89 -4.61 -9.57
C ARG A 154 -5.43 -4.88 -9.87
N MET A 155 -4.64 -4.99 -8.82
CA MET A 155 -3.21 -5.27 -8.88
C MET A 155 -2.96 -6.72 -8.44
N ARG A 156 -2.11 -7.42 -9.17
CA ARG A 156 -1.55 -8.69 -8.73
C ARG A 156 -0.31 -8.42 -7.88
N PRO A 157 -0.33 -8.78 -6.58
CA PRO A 157 0.83 -8.62 -5.71
C PRO A 157 2.02 -9.44 -6.20
N GLU A 158 3.20 -8.81 -6.36
CA GLU A 158 4.42 -9.48 -6.84
C GLU A 158 5.62 -9.26 -5.92
N HIS A 159 5.90 -8.00 -5.56
CA HIS A 159 7.05 -7.65 -4.72
C HIS A 159 6.58 -7.17 -3.36
N TRP A 160 7.13 -7.79 -2.32
CA TRP A 160 6.72 -7.57 -0.95
C TRP A 160 7.87 -7.09 -0.09
N LEU A 161 7.64 -6.07 0.72
CA LEU A 161 8.50 -5.66 1.81
C LEU A 161 7.63 -5.54 3.06
N SER A 162 8.06 -6.12 4.18
CA SER A 162 7.29 -6.07 5.41
C SER A 162 8.19 -6.03 6.63
N GLN A 163 7.64 -5.52 7.73
CA GLN A 163 8.35 -5.42 8.98
C GLN A 163 7.38 -5.44 10.14
N ASP A 164 7.76 -6.14 11.22
CA ASP A 164 7.06 -6.17 12.50
C ASP A 164 8.05 -5.81 13.61
N GLN A 165 7.86 -4.63 14.23
CA GLN A 165 8.67 -4.16 15.36
C GLN A 165 8.26 -4.78 16.69
N GLY A 166 7.10 -5.43 16.76
CA GLY A 166 6.63 -6.16 17.95
C GLY A 166 7.35 -7.48 18.16
N ARG A 167 8.09 -7.93 17.16
CA ARG A 167 8.87 -9.17 17.20
C ARG A 167 10.34 -8.86 17.42
N GLN A 168 10.90 -9.45 18.46
CA GLN A 168 12.35 -9.53 18.60
C GLN A 168 12.84 -10.75 17.78
N ALA A 169 13.93 -10.61 17.06
CA ALA A 169 14.60 -11.75 16.48
C ALA A 169 14.98 -12.70 17.63
N GLN A 170 14.44 -13.90 17.60
CA GLN A 170 14.89 -14.94 18.51
C GLN A 170 16.31 -15.29 18.08
N GLY A 171 17.26 -14.93 18.93
CA GLY A 171 18.68 -15.25 18.77
C GLY A 171 18.96 -16.75 18.91
#